data_70482ea5605f3119b6ebe1be9defff73
#
_entry.id   70482ea5605f3119b6ebe1be9defff73
#
_cell.length_a   1.000
_cell.length_b   1.000
_cell.length_c   1.000
_cell.angle_alpha   90.00
_cell.angle_beta   90.00
_cell.angle_gamma   90.00
#
_symmetry.space_group_name_H-M   'P 1'
#
loop_
_entity.id
_entity.type
_entity.pdbx_description
1 polymer ?
#
loop_
_entity_poly.entity_id
_entity_poly.type
_entity_poly.pdbx_seq_one_letter_code
_entity_poly.pdbx_strand_id
1 'polypeptide(L)'
;MILSHHGLAGLWTLGCQGAAFLAAAELNASGGVLGEEIELVEIDSGDTQASAFAAARRLALEENVDAVIGLQSSDLRPAVRRGLAGLAPYIYTPHYEGGFCGPGTAQLGITDSEVLNPSLEWMVTHRHARRFFFVGNDYIWPRVAHGTTDEAIRNAGGTFVGQALMPFGQRDYETTLAQIRQARPDVVVIAMLGEDSVCFNRAFAEAGFSRRMVRLNLAFDETQLLALADGASENLFAAQSYFDTSRGNDRDALAEKYDACYSGQRPTMTANSVQCYDAIYLVAALAQQVGRVDGCQMAHFLRPRLSRDRAYQMIGRSDADARVRLAEAEGVDFVVRRAFQA
;
A
#
# COMPACT_ATOMS: atom_id res chain seq x y z
N MET A 1 15.15 -7.41 2.61
CA MET A 1 13.84 -6.74 2.74
C MET A 1 13.58 -6.42 4.21
N ILE A 2 12.98 -5.31 4.50
CA ILE A 2 12.49 -4.96 5.84
C ILE A 2 10.96 -4.95 5.81
N LEU A 3 10.33 -5.86 6.55
CA LEU A 3 8.90 -6.10 6.52
C LEU A 3 8.33 -6.08 7.94
N SER A 4 7.06 -5.79 8.10
CA SER A 4 6.36 -5.98 9.37
C SER A 4 5.82 -7.40 9.44
N HIS A 5 6.47 -8.30 10.16
CA HIS A 5 6.02 -9.70 10.30
C HIS A 5 4.83 -9.85 11.24
N HIS A 6 4.65 -8.90 12.13
CA HIS A 6 3.59 -8.85 13.12
C HIS A 6 2.85 -7.51 13.04
N GLY A 7 1.82 -7.36 13.87
CA GLY A 7 1.05 -6.13 13.94
C GLY A 7 0.22 -5.85 12.68
N LEU A 8 -0.06 -4.59 12.44
CA LEU A 8 -1.07 -4.16 11.47
C LEU A 8 -0.70 -4.41 10.00
N ALA A 9 0.59 -4.41 9.66
CA ALA A 9 1.06 -4.65 8.30
C ALA A 9 1.43 -6.11 8.02
N GLY A 10 1.40 -6.98 9.02
CA GLY A 10 1.77 -8.40 8.91
C GLY A 10 0.91 -9.20 7.92
N LEU A 11 -0.32 -8.78 7.68
CA LEU A 11 -1.23 -9.42 6.73
C LEU A 11 -0.68 -9.44 5.29
N TRP A 12 0.15 -8.48 4.91
CA TRP A 12 0.69 -8.36 3.56
C TRP A 12 2.05 -9.03 3.37
N THR A 13 2.71 -9.44 4.45
CA THR A 13 4.10 -9.91 4.43
C THR A 13 4.31 -11.09 3.48
N LEU A 14 3.48 -12.15 3.60
CA LEU A 14 3.64 -13.34 2.77
C LEU A 14 3.51 -13.06 1.27
N GLY A 15 2.53 -12.23 0.88
CA GLY A 15 2.36 -11.83 -0.52
C GLY A 15 3.53 -11.01 -1.04
N CYS A 16 4.07 -10.10 -0.22
CA CYS A 16 5.23 -9.28 -0.57
C CYS A 16 6.51 -10.11 -0.69
N GLN A 17 6.74 -11.04 0.24
CA GLN A 17 7.84 -12.01 0.16
C GLN A 17 7.77 -12.83 -1.12
N GLY A 18 6.60 -13.45 -1.38
CA GLY A 18 6.41 -14.28 -2.55
C GLY A 18 6.67 -13.55 -3.86
N ALA A 19 6.19 -12.31 -3.98
CA ALA A 19 6.39 -11.50 -5.17
C ALA A 19 7.85 -11.06 -5.35
N ALA A 20 8.55 -10.73 -4.26
CA ALA A 20 9.96 -10.39 -4.30
C ALA A 20 10.83 -11.60 -4.65
N PHE A 21 10.53 -12.79 -4.12
CA PHE A 21 11.21 -14.04 -4.50
C PHE A 21 11.03 -14.37 -5.99
N LEU A 22 9.82 -14.20 -6.54
CA LEU A 22 9.58 -14.38 -7.96
C LEU A 22 10.46 -13.45 -8.80
N ALA A 23 10.49 -12.15 -8.46
CA ALA A 23 11.30 -11.17 -9.18
C ALA A 23 12.80 -11.47 -9.12
N ALA A 24 13.31 -11.85 -7.95
CA ALA A 24 14.71 -12.24 -7.78
C ALA A 24 15.03 -13.51 -8.59
N ALA A 25 14.16 -14.51 -8.58
CA ALA A 25 14.34 -15.75 -9.36
C ALA A 25 14.36 -15.49 -10.87
N GLU A 26 13.49 -14.61 -11.39
CA GLU A 26 13.47 -14.23 -12.81
C GLU A 26 14.78 -13.54 -13.23
N LEU A 27 15.26 -12.59 -12.42
CA LEU A 27 16.51 -11.89 -12.69
C LEU A 27 17.71 -12.83 -12.60
N ASN A 28 17.77 -13.69 -11.59
CA ASN A 28 18.85 -14.68 -11.44
C ASN A 28 18.87 -15.69 -12.61
N ALA A 29 17.70 -16.16 -13.05
CA ALA A 29 17.59 -17.02 -14.23
C ALA A 29 18.07 -16.32 -15.52
N SER A 30 18.06 -14.98 -15.54
CA SER A 30 18.54 -14.17 -16.66
C SER A 30 20.02 -13.76 -16.53
N GLY A 31 20.75 -14.30 -15.55
CA GLY A 31 22.18 -14.02 -15.31
C GLY A 31 22.44 -12.99 -14.21
N GLY A 32 21.47 -12.69 -13.39
CA GLY A 32 21.58 -11.78 -12.25
C GLY A 32 21.64 -10.30 -12.64
N VAL A 33 22.08 -9.48 -11.71
CA VAL A 33 22.27 -8.04 -11.90
C VAL A 33 23.75 -7.75 -12.13
N LEU A 34 24.12 -7.33 -13.32
CA LEU A 34 25.52 -7.15 -13.72
C LEU A 34 26.40 -8.41 -13.52
N GLY A 35 25.79 -9.61 -13.61
CA GLY A 35 26.47 -10.88 -13.41
C GLY A 35 26.50 -11.39 -11.96
N GLU A 36 25.88 -10.68 -11.02
CA GLU A 36 25.77 -11.08 -9.63
C GLU A 36 24.35 -11.58 -9.30
N GLU A 37 24.25 -12.66 -8.55
CA GLU A 37 22.97 -13.20 -8.09
C GLU A 37 22.34 -12.33 -7.01
N ILE A 38 21.01 -12.20 -7.06
CA ILE A 38 20.23 -11.53 -6.02
C ILE A 38 19.99 -12.50 -4.88
N GLU A 39 20.39 -12.14 -3.69
CA GLU A 39 20.03 -12.80 -2.44
C GLU A 39 19.06 -11.90 -1.65
N LEU A 40 17.97 -12.48 -1.14
CA LEU A 40 16.99 -11.75 -0.33
C LEU A 40 17.22 -12.01 1.16
N VAL A 41 17.69 -11.01 1.87
CA VAL A 41 17.80 -10.99 3.33
C VAL A 41 16.55 -10.34 3.90
N GLU A 42 15.87 -11.00 4.82
CA GLU A 42 14.67 -10.48 5.47
C GLU A 42 14.90 -10.15 6.93
N ILE A 43 14.29 -9.06 7.38
CA ILE A 43 14.28 -8.66 8.77
C ILE A 43 12.92 -8.07 9.15
N ASP A 44 12.47 -8.37 10.37
CA ASP A 44 11.28 -7.73 10.94
C ASP A 44 11.58 -6.29 11.36
N SER A 45 10.76 -5.35 10.91
CA SER A 45 10.86 -3.94 11.31
C SER A 45 10.44 -3.70 12.77
N GLY A 46 9.66 -4.62 13.34
CA GLY A 46 8.89 -4.34 14.53
C GLY A 46 7.88 -3.19 14.36
N ASP A 47 7.27 -2.78 15.47
CA ASP A 47 6.18 -1.79 15.49
C ASP A 47 6.61 -0.42 16.06
N THR A 48 7.89 -0.19 16.28
CA THR A 48 8.40 1.07 16.85
C THR A 48 9.47 1.70 15.96
N GLN A 49 9.63 3.03 16.07
CA GLN A 49 10.73 3.71 15.39
C GLN A 49 12.11 3.19 15.83
N ALA A 50 12.24 2.77 17.08
CA ALA A 50 13.50 2.23 17.61
C ALA A 50 13.81 0.86 16.97
N SER A 51 12.84 -0.05 16.90
CA SER A 51 13.01 -1.37 16.25
C SER A 51 13.28 -1.23 14.76
N ALA A 52 12.51 -0.39 14.04
CA ALA A 52 12.70 -0.14 12.62
C ALA A 52 14.08 0.49 12.30
N PHE A 53 14.56 1.39 13.16
CA PHE A 53 15.92 1.95 13.05
C PHE A 53 16.97 0.84 13.25
N ALA A 54 16.84 0.03 14.29
CA ALA A 54 17.78 -1.05 14.60
C ALA A 54 17.82 -2.11 13.48
N ALA A 55 16.66 -2.50 12.96
CA ALA A 55 16.55 -3.43 11.83
C ALA A 55 17.26 -2.90 10.58
N ALA A 56 17.01 -1.63 10.23
CA ALA A 56 17.66 -0.99 9.08
C ALA A 56 19.19 -0.86 9.29
N ARG A 57 19.61 -0.54 10.50
CA ARG A 57 21.03 -0.43 10.85
C ARG A 57 21.73 -1.78 10.74
N ARG A 58 21.08 -2.85 11.20
CA ARG A 58 21.59 -4.22 11.06
C ARG A 58 21.75 -4.60 9.59
N LEU A 59 20.75 -4.40 8.75
CA LEU A 59 20.84 -4.67 7.32
C LEU A 59 22.02 -3.95 6.67
N ALA A 60 22.24 -2.68 7.03
CA ALA A 60 23.28 -1.86 6.41
C ALA A 60 24.70 -2.21 6.88
N LEU A 61 24.89 -2.65 8.13
CA LEU A 61 26.22 -2.80 8.74
C LEU A 61 26.65 -4.24 9.00
N GLU A 62 25.70 -5.13 9.31
CA GLU A 62 25.99 -6.53 9.65
C GLU A 62 25.75 -7.43 8.45
N GLU A 63 24.63 -7.25 7.76
CA GLU A 63 24.28 -8.00 6.55
C GLU A 63 24.89 -7.38 5.27
N ASN A 64 25.36 -6.13 5.36
CA ASN A 64 25.98 -5.37 4.25
C ASN A 64 25.19 -5.42 2.95
N VAL A 65 23.87 -5.20 3.04
CA VAL A 65 22.97 -5.26 1.88
C VAL A 65 23.15 -4.08 0.93
N ASP A 66 23.04 -4.32 -0.36
CA ASP A 66 23.19 -3.29 -1.42
C ASP A 66 21.94 -2.44 -1.58
N ALA A 67 20.76 -2.91 -1.19
CA ALA A 67 19.50 -2.16 -1.25
C ALA A 67 18.51 -2.64 -0.19
N VAL A 68 17.59 -1.77 0.21
CA VAL A 68 16.52 -2.10 1.14
C VAL A 68 15.16 -1.80 0.54
N ILE A 69 14.30 -2.81 0.49
CA ILE A 69 12.90 -2.69 0.12
C ILE A 69 12.08 -2.77 1.40
N GLY A 70 11.15 -1.83 1.58
CA GLY A 70 10.41 -1.70 2.82
C GLY A 70 8.90 -1.64 2.68
N LEU A 71 8.24 -2.47 3.51
CA LEU A 71 6.79 -2.47 3.73
C LEU A 71 6.54 -2.18 5.21
N GLN A 72 6.41 -0.90 5.56
CA GLN A 72 6.10 -0.43 6.90
C GLN A 72 5.07 0.70 6.87
N SER A 73 4.49 0.99 8.03
CA SER A 73 3.66 2.20 8.20
C SER A 73 4.49 3.49 8.01
N SER A 74 3.81 4.57 7.64
CA SER A 74 4.45 5.85 7.29
C SER A 74 5.29 6.46 8.42
N ASP A 75 4.93 6.22 9.69
CA ASP A 75 5.65 6.73 10.86
C ASP A 75 7.00 6.03 11.09
N LEU A 76 7.17 4.78 10.62
CA LEU A 76 8.43 4.02 10.73
C LEU A 76 9.43 4.39 9.62
N ARG A 77 8.95 4.86 8.47
CA ARG A 77 9.76 5.21 7.29
C ARG A 77 10.95 6.13 7.59
N PRO A 78 10.81 7.23 8.37
CA PRO A 78 11.95 8.08 8.73
C PRO A 78 13.01 7.35 9.57
N ALA A 79 12.60 6.40 10.41
CA ALA A 79 13.52 5.62 11.25
C ALA A 79 14.34 4.65 10.39
N VAL A 80 13.71 3.95 9.44
CA VAL A 80 14.41 3.08 8.47
C VAL A 80 15.46 3.90 7.70
N ARG A 81 15.08 5.02 7.13
CA ARG A 81 16.00 5.88 6.39
C ARG A 81 17.18 6.36 7.24
N ARG A 82 16.96 6.75 8.50
CA ARG A 82 18.05 7.13 9.41
C ARG A 82 18.97 5.95 9.73
N GLY A 83 18.39 4.75 9.91
CA GLY A 83 19.17 3.53 10.18
C GLY A 83 20.09 3.17 9.02
N LEU A 84 19.63 3.31 7.78
CA LEU A 84 20.45 3.08 6.59
C LEU A 84 21.55 4.14 6.40
N ALA A 85 21.37 5.36 6.88
CA ALA A 85 22.36 6.45 6.83
C ALA A 85 22.96 6.72 5.44
N GLY A 86 22.26 6.36 4.35
CA GLY A 86 22.72 6.51 2.97
C GLY A 86 23.71 5.42 2.51
N LEU A 87 23.89 4.34 3.28
CA LEU A 87 24.73 3.19 2.91
C LEU A 87 24.06 2.30 1.85
N ALA A 88 22.74 2.30 1.79
CA ALA A 88 21.94 1.59 0.80
C ALA A 88 20.72 2.43 0.38
N PRO A 89 20.23 2.32 -0.88
CA PRO A 89 18.97 2.93 -1.28
C PRO A 89 17.80 2.28 -0.54
N TYR A 90 16.79 3.09 -0.24
CA TYR A 90 15.56 2.64 0.39
C TYR A 90 14.39 2.75 -0.59
N ILE A 91 13.83 1.63 -1.00
CA ILE A 91 12.65 1.58 -1.85
C ILE A 91 11.42 1.37 -0.97
N TYR A 92 10.61 2.41 -0.82
CA TYR A 92 9.38 2.37 -0.04
C TYR A 92 8.19 1.99 -0.93
N THR A 93 7.52 0.89 -0.61
CA THR A 93 6.51 0.28 -1.50
C THR A 93 5.06 0.62 -1.16
N PRO A 94 4.64 0.88 0.11
CA PRO A 94 3.24 1.07 0.42
C PRO A 94 2.60 2.33 -0.19
N HIS A 95 1.28 2.31 -0.28
CA HIS A 95 0.45 3.50 -0.39
C HIS A 95 0.81 4.49 0.73
N TYR A 96 0.88 5.78 0.44
CA TYR A 96 1.33 6.78 1.39
C TYR A 96 0.70 8.17 1.15
N GLU A 97 0.89 9.06 2.12
CA GLU A 97 0.33 10.40 2.15
C GLU A 97 0.84 11.36 1.06
N GLY A 98 1.84 10.96 0.29
CA GLY A 98 2.50 11.83 -0.68
C GLY A 98 3.74 12.52 -0.12
N GLY A 99 4.29 13.49 -0.89
CA GLY A 99 5.49 14.22 -0.51
C GLY A 99 6.80 13.48 -0.83
N PHE A 100 7.93 14.02 -0.36
CA PHE A 100 9.25 13.46 -0.55
C PHE A 100 9.77 12.82 0.73
N CYS A 101 10.12 11.55 0.68
CA CYS A 101 10.61 10.80 1.84
C CYS A 101 12.07 11.07 2.22
N GLY A 102 12.76 11.91 1.46
CA GLY A 102 14.15 12.30 1.71
C GLY A 102 15.17 11.62 0.80
N PRO A 103 16.44 12.10 0.84
CA PRO A 103 17.50 11.58 0.00
C PRO A 103 17.75 10.09 0.19
N GLY A 104 18.13 9.40 -0.90
CA GLY A 104 18.40 7.97 -0.89
C GLY A 104 17.15 7.08 -0.86
N THR A 105 15.95 7.67 -1.07
CA THR A 105 14.68 6.95 -1.04
C THR A 105 13.94 7.08 -2.37
N ALA A 106 13.46 5.96 -2.91
CA ALA A 106 12.45 5.93 -3.97
C ALA A 106 11.10 5.47 -3.40
N GLN A 107 10.01 5.97 -3.97
CA GLN A 107 8.65 5.68 -3.54
C GLN A 107 7.87 5.10 -4.72
N LEU A 108 7.43 3.85 -4.61
CA LEU A 108 6.66 3.15 -5.64
C LEU A 108 5.17 3.14 -5.37
N GLY A 109 4.77 3.31 -4.10
CA GLY A 109 3.37 3.37 -3.71
C GLY A 109 2.61 4.51 -4.37
N ILE A 110 1.32 4.31 -4.57
CA ILE A 110 0.38 5.37 -4.94
C ILE A 110 0.18 6.33 -3.77
N THR A 111 -0.19 7.56 -4.07
CA THR A 111 -0.45 8.58 -3.05
C THR A 111 -1.93 8.73 -2.73
N ASP A 112 -2.23 9.29 -1.56
CA ASP A 112 -3.62 9.59 -1.16
C ASP A 112 -4.37 10.43 -2.21
N SER A 113 -3.73 11.44 -2.79
CA SER A 113 -4.39 12.30 -3.78
C SER A 113 -4.74 11.54 -5.07
N GLU A 114 -3.89 10.61 -5.51
CA GLU A 114 -4.15 9.77 -6.68
C GLU A 114 -5.33 8.81 -6.45
N VAL A 115 -5.51 8.36 -5.21
CA VAL A 115 -6.62 7.48 -4.82
C VAL A 115 -7.90 8.26 -4.57
N LEU A 116 -7.82 9.31 -3.75
CA LEU A 116 -8.99 10.02 -3.22
C LEU A 116 -9.69 10.87 -4.28
N ASN A 117 -8.93 11.67 -5.06
CA ASN A 117 -9.55 12.59 -6.01
C ASN A 117 -10.51 11.87 -6.98
N PRO A 118 -10.07 10.86 -7.74
CA PRO A 118 -10.95 10.22 -8.69
C PRO A 118 -12.01 9.33 -8.02
N SER A 119 -11.69 8.71 -6.87
CA SER A 119 -12.65 7.85 -6.18
C SER A 119 -13.81 8.64 -5.57
N LEU A 120 -13.52 9.79 -4.95
CA LEU A 120 -14.56 10.64 -4.35
C LEU A 120 -15.40 11.34 -5.41
N GLU A 121 -14.80 11.78 -6.53
CA GLU A 121 -15.54 12.28 -7.69
C GLU A 121 -16.49 11.21 -8.24
N TRP A 122 -16.02 9.96 -8.34
CA TRP A 122 -16.86 8.85 -8.76
C TRP A 122 -18.02 8.59 -7.79
N MET A 123 -17.78 8.65 -6.48
CA MET A 123 -18.83 8.50 -5.45
C MET A 123 -19.89 9.60 -5.58
N VAL A 124 -19.48 10.85 -5.82
CA VAL A 124 -20.40 11.97 -6.02
C VAL A 124 -21.22 11.80 -7.30
N THR A 125 -20.60 11.39 -8.39
CA THR A 125 -21.24 11.32 -9.73
C THR A 125 -22.10 10.07 -9.94
N HIS A 126 -21.63 8.90 -9.46
CA HIS A 126 -22.29 7.62 -9.74
C HIS A 126 -23.11 7.08 -8.56
N ARG A 127 -22.72 7.38 -7.33
CA ARG A 127 -23.48 6.99 -6.12
C ARG A 127 -24.31 8.14 -5.56
N HIS A 128 -24.22 9.33 -6.19
CA HIS A 128 -24.91 10.55 -5.77
C HIS A 128 -24.62 10.95 -4.32
N ALA A 129 -23.43 10.57 -3.82
CA ALA A 129 -22.99 10.87 -2.47
C ALA A 129 -22.75 12.38 -2.28
N ARG A 130 -23.20 12.91 -1.15
CA ARG A 130 -23.03 14.33 -0.79
C ARG A 130 -22.36 14.53 0.55
N ARG A 131 -22.51 13.60 1.45
CA ARG A 131 -22.06 13.70 2.85
C ARG A 131 -21.01 12.65 3.14
N PHE A 132 -19.84 13.08 3.58
CA PHE A 132 -18.67 12.22 3.79
C PHE A 132 -18.17 12.33 5.21
N PHE A 133 -17.89 11.19 5.83
CA PHE A 133 -17.29 11.09 7.15
C PHE A 133 -15.93 10.37 7.03
N PHE A 134 -14.92 10.78 7.77
CA PHE A 134 -13.60 10.15 7.75
C PHE A 134 -13.34 9.36 9.03
N VAL A 135 -12.76 8.16 8.90
CA VAL A 135 -12.32 7.32 10.02
C VAL A 135 -10.89 6.86 9.75
N GLY A 136 -10.02 6.93 10.76
CA GLY A 136 -8.63 6.48 10.60
C GLY A 136 -7.98 6.04 11.89
N ASN A 137 -6.83 5.35 11.78
CA ASN A 137 -5.94 5.16 12.93
C ASN A 137 -5.28 6.51 13.29
N ASP A 138 -4.99 6.72 14.57
CA ASP A 138 -4.42 7.99 15.05
C ASP A 138 -2.90 8.01 14.91
N TYR A 139 -2.40 8.15 13.68
CA TYR A 139 -0.98 8.34 13.37
C TYR A 139 -0.79 9.19 12.11
N ILE A 140 0.45 9.36 11.64
CA ILE A 140 0.80 10.37 10.62
C ILE A 140 0.01 10.21 9.32
N TRP A 141 -0.14 8.98 8.77
CA TRP A 141 -0.81 8.79 7.49
C TRP A 141 -2.28 9.21 7.50
N PRO A 142 -3.19 8.70 8.39
CA PRO A 142 -4.59 9.12 8.38
C PRO A 142 -4.79 10.60 8.75
N ARG A 143 -3.89 11.17 9.57
CA ARG A 143 -3.93 12.61 9.88
C ARG A 143 -3.67 13.48 8.66
N VAL A 144 -2.74 13.08 7.78
CA VAL A 144 -2.49 13.78 6.51
C VAL A 144 -3.57 13.44 5.49
N ALA A 145 -3.94 12.16 5.34
CA ALA A 145 -4.99 11.68 4.43
C ALA A 145 -6.33 12.36 4.68
N HIS A 146 -6.64 12.70 5.95
CA HIS A 146 -7.82 13.49 6.30
C HIS A 146 -7.87 14.83 5.56
N GLY A 147 -6.77 15.59 5.54
CA GLY A 147 -6.69 16.87 4.83
C GLY A 147 -6.89 16.72 3.32
N THR A 148 -6.23 15.73 2.72
CA THR A 148 -6.40 15.37 1.30
C THR A 148 -7.84 14.93 0.99
N THR A 149 -8.46 14.18 1.91
CA THR A 149 -9.87 13.73 1.78
C THR A 149 -10.84 14.92 1.80
N ASP A 150 -10.67 15.85 2.73
CA ASP A 150 -11.53 17.05 2.84
C ASP A 150 -11.40 17.93 1.59
N GLU A 151 -10.20 18.14 1.08
CA GLU A 151 -9.96 18.86 -0.17
C GLU A 151 -10.62 18.15 -1.38
N ALA A 152 -10.42 16.84 -1.53
CA ALA A 152 -10.99 16.06 -2.62
C ALA A 152 -12.54 16.04 -2.58
N ILE A 153 -13.14 15.96 -1.38
CA ILE A 153 -14.60 16.04 -1.20
C ILE A 153 -15.13 17.39 -1.66
N ARG A 154 -14.48 18.49 -1.25
CA ARG A 154 -14.89 19.84 -1.67
C ARG A 154 -14.78 20.03 -3.18
N ASN A 155 -13.69 19.58 -3.78
CA ASN A 155 -13.48 19.65 -5.22
C ASN A 155 -14.52 18.86 -6.00
N ALA A 156 -14.96 17.71 -5.48
CA ALA A 156 -16.02 16.89 -6.05
C ALA A 156 -17.44 17.45 -5.81
N GLY A 157 -17.61 18.52 -5.03
CA GLY A 157 -18.90 19.13 -4.70
C GLY A 157 -19.66 18.42 -3.57
N GLY A 158 -18.95 17.66 -2.73
CA GLY A 158 -19.46 17.03 -1.53
C GLY A 158 -19.32 17.91 -0.26
N THR A 159 -19.77 17.38 0.85
CA THR A 159 -19.67 18.02 2.18
C THR A 159 -19.01 17.08 3.16
N PHE A 160 -17.95 17.54 3.79
CA PHE A 160 -17.30 16.83 4.90
C PHE A 160 -18.12 17.05 6.19
N VAL A 161 -18.59 15.95 6.83
CA VAL A 161 -19.55 16.04 7.95
C VAL A 161 -18.99 15.56 9.27
N GLY A 162 -17.75 15.12 9.33
CA GLY A 162 -17.06 14.75 10.57
C GLY A 162 -15.95 13.74 10.38
N GLN A 163 -15.21 13.53 11.46
CA GLN A 163 -14.09 12.59 11.51
C GLN A 163 -13.98 11.91 12.86
N ALA A 164 -13.33 10.73 12.87
CA ALA A 164 -12.86 10.06 14.06
C ALA A 164 -11.48 9.44 13.80
N LEU A 165 -10.52 9.75 14.67
CA LEU A 165 -9.22 9.08 14.70
C LEU A 165 -9.13 8.21 15.95
N MET A 166 -8.67 6.99 15.80
CA MET A 166 -8.65 5.99 16.86
C MET A 166 -7.23 5.43 17.05
N PRO A 167 -6.79 5.20 18.29
CA PRO A 167 -5.51 4.57 18.53
C PRO A 167 -5.47 3.18 17.89
N PHE A 168 -4.28 2.71 17.58
CA PHE A 168 -4.07 1.33 17.13
C PHE A 168 -4.59 0.33 18.16
N GLY A 169 -5.18 -0.76 17.68
CA GLY A 169 -5.71 -1.82 18.52
C GLY A 169 -7.04 -1.51 19.17
N GLN A 170 -7.68 -0.38 18.87
CA GLN A 170 -9.04 -0.06 19.33
C GLN A 170 -10.02 -1.16 18.92
N ARG A 171 -10.85 -1.62 19.87
CA ARG A 171 -11.90 -2.63 19.61
C ARG A 171 -13.29 -2.15 20.03
N ASP A 172 -13.38 -1.08 20.79
CA ASP A 172 -14.65 -0.43 21.12
C ASP A 172 -14.88 0.74 20.12
N TYR A 173 -15.87 0.58 19.27
CA TYR A 173 -16.24 1.54 18.23
C TYR A 173 -17.54 2.30 18.52
N GLU A 174 -18.16 2.10 19.70
CA GLU A 174 -19.50 2.61 20.02
C GLU A 174 -19.60 4.13 19.84
N THR A 175 -18.62 4.87 20.37
CA THR A 175 -18.56 6.35 20.23
C THR A 175 -18.44 6.78 18.77
N THR A 176 -17.57 6.14 17.98
CA THR A 176 -17.37 6.46 16.56
C THR A 176 -18.63 6.14 15.75
N LEU A 177 -19.25 4.99 15.99
CA LEU A 177 -20.50 4.60 15.32
C LEU A 177 -21.66 5.54 15.69
N ALA A 178 -21.73 6.02 16.94
CA ALA A 178 -22.72 7.03 17.36
C ALA A 178 -22.50 8.38 16.61
N GLN A 179 -21.25 8.82 16.44
CA GLN A 179 -20.92 10.03 15.66
C GLN A 179 -21.33 9.86 14.18
N ILE A 180 -21.02 8.72 13.56
CA ILE A 180 -21.43 8.40 12.18
C ILE A 180 -22.96 8.43 12.06
N ARG A 181 -23.67 7.79 12.99
CA ARG A 181 -25.15 7.78 13.01
C ARG A 181 -25.73 9.21 13.10
N GLN A 182 -25.13 10.07 13.91
CA GLN A 182 -25.55 11.48 14.06
C GLN A 182 -25.25 12.29 12.80
N ALA A 183 -24.04 12.09 12.22
CA ALA A 183 -23.60 12.82 11.04
C ALA A 183 -24.36 12.39 9.76
N ARG A 184 -24.92 11.18 9.71
CA ARG A 184 -25.65 10.62 8.57
C ARG A 184 -24.89 10.80 7.23
N PRO A 185 -23.66 10.28 7.09
CA PRO A 185 -22.94 10.35 5.84
C PRO A 185 -23.54 9.39 4.81
N ASP A 186 -23.32 9.69 3.53
CA ASP A 186 -23.55 8.74 2.44
C ASP A 186 -22.36 7.80 2.29
N VAL A 187 -21.15 8.32 2.53
CA VAL A 187 -19.88 7.59 2.43
C VAL A 187 -19.04 7.78 3.70
N VAL A 188 -18.50 6.69 4.22
CA VAL A 188 -17.44 6.70 5.23
C VAL A 188 -16.12 6.34 4.56
N VAL A 189 -15.18 7.28 4.54
CA VAL A 189 -13.81 7.06 4.05
C VAL A 189 -12.98 6.48 5.20
N ILE A 190 -12.32 5.36 4.95
CA ILE A 190 -11.63 4.58 6.00
C ILE A 190 -10.14 4.50 5.68
N ALA A 191 -9.31 5.11 6.52
CA ALA A 191 -7.85 5.07 6.50
C ALA A 191 -7.33 4.32 7.72
N MET A 192 -7.61 3.03 7.80
CA MET A 192 -7.19 2.12 8.87
C MET A 192 -6.35 0.99 8.30
N LEU A 193 -5.41 0.48 9.08
CA LEU A 193 -4.51 -0.59 8.65
C LEU A 193 -4.96 -1.97 9.17
N GLY A 194 -4.69 -2.98 8.37
CA GLY A 194 -4.68 -4.39 8.75
C GLY A 194 -5.91 -4.83 9.53
N GLU A 195 -5.69 -5.45 10.68
CA GLU A 195 -6.74 -5.98 11.55
C GLU A 195 -7.69 -4.89 12.09
N ASP A 196 -7.19 -3.67 12.35
CA ASP A 196 -8.04 -2.56 12.81
C ASP A 196 -9.10 -2.21 11.77
N SER A 197 -8.73 -2.21 10.48
CA SER A 197 -9.67 -2.00 9.38
C SER A 197 -10.71 -3.13 9.31
N VAL A 198 -10.31 -4.39 9.46
CA VAL A 198 -11.23 -5.54 9.48
C VAL A 198 -12.22 -5.42 10.65
N CYS A 199 -11.71 -5.17 11.86
CA CYS A 199 -12.55 -5.06 13.06
C CYS A 199 -13.55 -3.90 12.96
N PHE A 200 -13.11 -2.73 12.47
CA PHE A 200 -14.02 -1.60 12.27
C PHE A 200 -15.11 -1.91 11.23
N ASN A 201 -14.74 -2.50 10.08
CA ASN A 201 -15.69 -2.87 9.04
C ASN A 201 -16.73 -3.89 9.52
N ARG A 202 -16.34 -4.84 10.40
CA ARG A 202 -17.27 -5.76 11.06
C ARG A 202 -18.24 -5.01 11.99
N ALA A 203 -17.72 -4.20 12.89
CA ALA A 203 -18.54 -3.42 13.82
C ALA A 203 -19.52 -2.47 13.09
N PHE A 204 -19.08 -1.88 11.95
CA PHE A 204 -19.93 -1.07 11.09
C PHE A 204 -21.09 -1.89 10.49
N ALA A 205 -20.83 -3.11 10.04
CA ALA A 205 -21.83 -4.01 9.50
C ALA A 205 -22.80 -4.51 10.58
N GLU A 206 -22.29 -4.90 11.75
CA GLU A 206 -23.08 -5.33 12.91
C GLU A 206 -24.02 -4.22 13.42
N ALA A 207 -23.59 -2.94 13.32
CA ALA A 207 -24.42 -1.79 13.61
C ALA A 207 -25.52 -1.54 12.56
N GLY A 208 -25.59 -2.34 11.49
CA GLY A 208 -26.59 -2.26 10.40
C GLY A 208 -26.36 -1.10 9.44
N PHE A 209 -25.16 -0.52 9.40
CA PHE A 209 -24.86 0.64 8.57
C PHE A 209 -24.55 0.28 7.11
N SER A 210 -24.05 -0.94 6.83
CA SER A 210 -23.64 -1.39 5.50
C SER A 210 -24.75 -1.27 4.44
N ARG A 211 -26.02 -1.42 4.83
CA ARG A 211 -27.16 -1.30 3.90
C ARG A 211 -27.51 0.13 3.51
N ARG A 212 -26.99 1.14 4.21
CA ARG A 212 -27.40 2.54 4.06
C ARG A 212 -26.26 3.48 3.71
N MET A 213 -25.03 3.08 3.97
CA MET A 213 -23.82 3.91 3.81
C MET A 213 -22.78 3.12 3.05
N VAL A 214 -22.11 3.79 2.16
CA VAL A 214 -20.94 3.23 1.45
C VAL A 214 -19.71 3.37 2.33
N ARG A 215 -18.82 2.37 2.30
CA ARG A 215 -17.47 2.45 2.86
C ARG A 215 -16.46 2.52 1.73
N LEU A 216 -15.58 3.52 1.75
CA LEU A 216 -14.43 3.63 0.86
C LEU A 216 -13.16 3.42 1.68
N ASN A 217 -12.52 2.27 1.53
CA ASN A 217 -11.31 1.92 2.23
C ASN A 217 -10.06 2.27 1.40
N LEU A 218 -9.05 2.90 2.02
CA LEU A 218 -7.82 3.32 1.34
C LEU A 218 -6.69 2.27 1.41
N ALA A 219 -6.67 1.43 2.45
CA ALA A 219 -5.69 0.36 2.63
C ALA A 219 -6.41 -0.97 2.92
N PHE A 220 -7.17 -1.45 1.94
CA PHE A 220 -7.99 -2.65 2.07
C PHE A 220 -7.93 -3.43 0.75
N ASP A 221 -7.68 -4.72 0.85
CA ASP A 221 -7.51 -5.61 -0.28
C ASP A 221 -8.12 -7.00 0.00
N GLU A 222 -7.87 -7.96 -0.85
CA GLU A 222 -8.39 -9.31 -0.75
C GLU A 222 -8.02 -10.00 0.57
N THR A 223 -6.81 -9.71 1.10
CA THR A 223 -6.35 -10.31 2.37
C THR A 223 -7.27 -9.93 3.53
N GLN A 224 -7.68 -8.68 3.59
CA GLN A 224 -8.60 -8.20 4.62
C GLN A 224 -10.05 -8.58 4.31
N LEU A 225 -10.43 -8.61 3.02
CA LEU A 225 -11.76 -9.04 2.60
C LEU A 225 -12.04 -10.49 3.00
N LEU A 226 -11.07 -11.38 2.82
CA LEU A 226 -11.14 -12.77 3.27
C LEU A 226 -11.27 -12.90 4.80
N ALA A 227 -10.77 -11.91 5.55
CA ALA A 227 -10.90 -11.87 7.01
C ALA A 227 -12.23 -11.29 7.48
N LEU A 228 -13.08 -10.73 6.61
CA LEU A 228 -14.41 -10.26 6.98
C LEU A 228 -15.38 -11.44 7.19
N ALA A 229 -16.33 -11.26 8.10
CA ALA A 229 -17.45 -12.20 8.25
C ALA A 229 -18.45 -12.05 7.09
N ASP A 230 -19.24 -13.09 6.86
CA ASP A 230 -20.32 -13.09 5.88
C ASP A 230 -21.27 -11.90 6.09
N GLY A 231 -21.61 -11.21 5.00
CA GLY A 231 -22.49 -10.04 5.01
C GLY A 231 -21.83 -8.72 5.42
N ALA A 232 -20.58 -8.73 5.88
CA ALA A 232 -19.88 -7.51 6.25
C ALA A 232 -19.26 -6.76 5.04
N SER A 233 -19.27 -7.35 3.84
CA SER A 233 -18.74 -6.76 2.60
C SER A 233 -19.75 -5.89 1.84
N GLU A 234 -21.03 -5.84 2.23
CA GLU A 234 -22.07 -5.05 1.53
C GLU A 234 -21.72 -3.55 1.48
N ASN A 235 -21.81 -2.92 0.29
CA ASN A 235 -21.44 -1.51 0.06
C ASN A 235 -20.00 -1.16 0.51
N LEU A 236 -19.09 -2.10 0.41
CA LEU A 236 -17.67 -1.89 0.69
C LEU A 236 -16.91 -1.68 -0.60
N PHE A 237 -16.24 -0.56 -0.70
CA PHE A 237 -15.34 -0.20 -1.79
C PHE A 237 -13.91 -0.12 -1.26
N ALA A 238 -12.98 -0.46 -2.13
CA ALA A 238 -11.55 -0.23 -1.94
C ALA A 238 -10.96 0.41 -3.20
N ALA A 239 -9.92 1.22 -3.02
CA ALA A 239 -9.24 1.85 -4.12
C ALA A 239 -7.73 1.58 -4.02
N GLN A 240 -7.20 0.81 -4.98
CA GLN A 240 -5.83 0.31 -5.02
C GLN A 240 -5.27 0.31 -6.46
N SER A 241 -3.96 0.16 -6.61
CA SER A 241 -3.33 0.00 -7.92
C SER A 241 -3.51 -1.40 -8.53
N TYR A 242 -3.86 -2.40 -7.73
CA TYR A 242 -4.04 -3.78 -8.14
C TYR A 242 -5.08 -4.49 -7.27
N PHE A 243 -5.86 -5.36 -7.91
CA PHE A 243 -6.74 -6.35 -7.29
C PHE A 243 -6.52 -7.70 -7.98
N ASP A 244 -6.35 -8.75 -7.21
CA ASP A 244 -5.99 -10.10 -7.69
C ASP A 244 -7.12 -10.77 -8.48
N THR A 245 -8.36 -10.47 -8.15
CA THR A 245 -9.56 -11.02 -8.81
C THR A 245 -9.94 -10.30 -10.10
N SER A 246 -9.32 -9.15 -10.40
CA SER A 246 -9.58 -8.39 -11.63
C SER A 246 -8.80 -8.97 -12.80
N ARG A 247 -9.39 -9.94 -13.52
CA ARG A 247 -8.82 -10.49 -14.77
C ARG A 247 -8.96 -9.51 -15.93
N GLY A 248 -8.05 -9.59 -16.91
CA GLY A 248 -8.02 -8.71 -18.07
C GLY A 248 -7.34 -7.37 -17.80
N ASN A 249 -6.40 -7.33 -16.88
CA ASN A 249 -5.57 -6.16 -16.57
C ASN A 249 -4.13 -6.32 -17.07
N ASP A 250 -3.38 -5.23 -17.05
CA ASP A 250 -1.99 -5.17 -17.52
C ASP A 250 -1.01 -6.02 -16.68
N ARG A 251 -1.50 -6.63 -15.58
CA ARG A 251 -0.74 -7.48 -14.66
C ARG A 251 -1.12 -8.97 -14.73
N ASP A 252 -1.97 -9.38 -15.68
CA ASP A 252 -2.36 -10.78 -15.80
C ASP A 252 -1.15 -11.71 -16.02
N ALA A 253 -0.19 -11.29 -16.83
CA ALA A 253 1.06 -12.03 -17.04
C ALA A 253 1.87 -12.20 -15.74
N LEU A 254 1.86 -11.22 -14.84
CA LEU A 254 2.50 -11.34 -13.53
C LEU A 254 1.71 -12.31 -12.62
N ALA A 255 0.39 -12.24 -12.63
CA ALA A 255 -0.46 -13.16 -11.87
C ALA A 255 -0.26 -14.61 -12.32
N GLU A 256 -0.21 -14.85 -13.64
CA GLU A 256 0.06 -16.18 -14.22
C GLU A 256 1.43 -16.73 -13.80
N LYS A 257 2.47 -15.90 -13.85
CA LYS A 257 3.81 -16.28 -13.39
C LYS A 257 3.84 -16.61 -11.89
N TYR A 258 3.15 -15.79 -11.11
CA TYR A 258 3.06 -15.99 -9.68
C TYR A 258 2.31 -17.29 -9.35
N ASP A 259 1.19 -17.56 -10.01
CA ASP A 259 0.45 -18.83 -9.89
C ASP A 259 1.31 -20.02 -10.26
N ALA A 260 2.07 -19.93 -11.35
CA ALA A 260 2.96 -21.02 -11.80
C ALA A 260 4.09 -21.28 -10.81
N CYS A 261 4.67 -20.22 -10.22
CA CYS A 261 5.76 -20.33 -9.24
C CYS A 261 5.33 -21.08 -7.98
N TYR A 262 4.10 -20.91 -7.53
CA TYR A 262 3.57 -21.47 -6.28
C TYR A 262 2.63 -22.66 -6.48
N SER A 263 2.53 -23.19 -7.71
CA SER A 263 1.70 -24.37 -8.01
C SER A 263 0.24 -24.25 -7.53
N GLY A 264 -0.34 -23.06 -7.61
CA GLY A 264 -1.72 -22.77 -7.21
C GLY A 264 -1.96 -22.62 -5.70
N GLN A 265 -0.92 -22.70 -4.87
CA GLN A 265 -0.99 -22.48 -3.41
C GLN A 265 -0.25 -21.20 -3.00
N ARG A 266 -0.37 -20.16 -3.80
CA ARG A 266 0.32 -18.89 -3.58
C ARG A 266 -0.33 -18.06 -2.46
N PRO A 267 0.45 -17.25 -1.75
CA PRO A 267 -0.10 -16.14 -0.95
C PRO A 267 -0.92 -15.20 -1.83
N THR A 268 -1.92 -14.55 -1.26
CA THR A 268 -2.71 -13.52 -1.97
C THR A 268 -1.80 -12.43 -2.50
N MET A 269 -1.89 -12.15 -3.80
CA MET A 269 -1.16 -11.06 -4.43
C MET A 269 -1.97 -9.77 -4.28
N THR A 270 -1.36 -8.74 -3.72
CA THR A 270 -1.99 -7.44 -3.47
C THR A 270 -1.22 -6.34 -4.18
N ALA A 271 -1.72 -5.10 -4.13
CA ALA A 271 -0.99 -3.94 -4.63
C ALA A 271 0.42 -3.83 -3.99
N ASN A 272 0.54 -4.13 -2.69
CA ASN A 272 1.83 -4.14 -1.99
C ASN A 272 2.77 -5.23 -2.53
N SER A 273 2.24 -6.40 -2.86
CA SER A 273 3.01 -7.51 -3.46
C SER A 273 3.58 -7.12 -4.82
N VAL A 274 2.73 -6.55 -5.68
CA VAL A 274 3.14 -6.04 -7.00
C VAL A 274 4.23 -4.99 -6.89
N GLN A 275 4.11 -4.08 -5.92
CA GLN A 275 5.12 -3.04 -5.69
C GLN A 275 6.44 -3.60 -5.13
N CYS A 276 6.40 -4.67 -4.33
CA CYS A 276 7.61 -5.37 -3.91
C CYS A 276 8.31 -6.08 -5.08
N TYR A 277 7.53 -6.68 -5.99
CA TYR A 277 8.07 -7.22 -7.24
C TYR A 277 8.75 -6.13 -8.08
N ASP A 278 8.08 -5.01 -8.31
CA ASP A 278 8.61 -3.87 -9.08
C ASP A 278 9.84 -3.25 -8.40
N ALA A 279 9.90 -3.26 -7.06
CA ALA A 279 11.03 -2.75 -6.30
C ALA A 279 12.33 -3.54 -6.53
N ILE A 280 12.26 -4.86 -6.70
CA ILE A 280 13.41 -5.69 -7.05
C ILE A 280 13.96 -5.27 -8.43
N TYR A 281 13.08 -5.10 -9.42
CA TYR A 281 13.47 -4.61 -10.75
C TYR A 281 14.05 -3.20 -10.71
N LEU A 282 13.51 -2.32 -9.84
CA LEU A 282 14.06 -0.98 -9.65
C LEU A 282 15.48 -1.02 -9.06
N VAL A 283 15.74 -1.89 -8.11
CA VAL A 283 17.11 -2.09 -7.58
C VAL A 283 18.06 -2.53 -8.70
N ALA A 284 17.65 -3.50 -9.53
CA ALA A 284 18.43 -3.93 -10.68
C ALA A 284 18.70 -2.77 -11.66
N ALA A 285 17.67 -1.98 -11.97
CA ALA A 285 17.81 -0.81 -12.85
C ALA A 285 18.73 0.28 -12.25
N LEU A 286 18.68 0.49 -10.94
CA LEU A 286 19.59 1.43 -10.25
C LEU A 286 21.05 0.96 -10.35
N ALA A 287 21.32 -0.33 -10.12
CA ALA A 287 22.67 -0.90 -10.28
C ALA A 287 23.18 -0.73 -11.72
N GLN A 288 22.32 -0.95 -12.73
CA GLN A 288 22.65 -0.72 -14.14
C GLN A 288 22.96 0.75 -14.44
N GLN A 289 22.19 1.71 -13.87
CA GLN A 289 22.43 3.14 -14.04
C GLN A 289 23.77 3.58 -13.42
N VAL A 290 24.15 2.99 -12.30
CA VAL A 290 25.42 3.26 -11.61
C VAL A 290 26.57 2.48 -12.25
N GLY A 291 26.30 1.40 -12.98
CA GLY A 291 27.26 0.51 -13.64
C GLY A 291 27.93 -0.50 -12.70
N ARG A 292 27.42 -0.66 -11.48
CA ARG A 292 27.89 -1.65 -10.48
C ARG A 292 26.84 -1.86 -9.38
N VAL A 293 26.95 -2.98 -8.69
CA VAL A 293 26.20 -3.26 -7.46
C VAL A 293 26.94 -2.57 -6.30
N ASP A 294 26.43 -1.44 -5.84
CA ASP A 294 27.06 -0.61 -4.78
C ASP A 294 25.97 0.23 -4.10
N GLY A 295 25.62 -0.15 -2.89
CA GLY A 295 24.53 0.47 -2.11
C GLY A 295 24.72 1.97 -1.93
N CYS A 296 25.92 2.42 -1.60
CA CYS A 296 26.21 3.84 -1.42
C CYS A 296 26.02 4.66 -2.71
N GLN A 297 26.47 4.12 -3.85
CA GLN A 297 26.34 4.80 -5.13
C GLN A 297 24.89 4.83 -5.60
N MET A 298 24.14 3.73 -5.43
CA MET A 298 22.70 3.68 -5.72
C MET A 298 21.92 4.64 -4.82
N ALA A 299 22.24 4.70 -3.52
CA ALA A 299 21.63 5.68 -2.61
C ALA A 299 21.97 7.12 -3.00
N HIS A 300 23.22 7.37 -3.46
CA HIS A 300 23.64 8.68 -3.97
C HIS A 300 22.85 9.07 -5.23
N PHE A 301 22.62 8.14 -6.15
CA PHE A 301 21.80 8.37 -7.34
C PHE A 301 20.37 8.82 -6.97
N LEU A 302 19.82 8.34 -5.88
CA LEU A 302 18.50 8.72 -5.34
C LEU A 302 18.52 9.99 -4.45
N ARG A 303 19.62 10.73 -4.35
CA ARG A 303 19.62 12.01 -3.59
C ARG A 303 18.65 13.05 -4.16
N PRO A 304 18.59 13.26 -5.49
CA PRO A 304 17.44 13.95 -6.09
C PRO A 304 16.18 13.08 -5.97
N ARG A 305 15.04 13.72 -5.87
CA ARG A 305 13.76 12.99 -5.90
C ARG A 305 13.62 12.22 -7.22
N LEU A 306 13.52 10.90 -7.14
CA LEU A 306 13.08 10.07 -8.26
C LEU A 306 11.54 10.07 -8.26
N SER A 307 10.92 10.56 -9.36
CA SER A 307 9.48 10.44 -9.52
C SER A 307 9.10 8.97 -9.75
N ARG A 308 7.86 8.61 -9.38
CA ARG A 308 7.35 7.25 -9.63
C ARG A 308 7.37 6.91 -11.11
N ASP A 309 6.92 7.82 -11.98
CA ASP A 309 6.94 7.64 -13.45
C ASP A 309 8.35 7.32 -13.96
N ARG A 310 9.36 8.03 -13.46
CA ARG A 310 10.73 7.75 -13.83
C ARG A 310 11.20 6.40 -13.32
N ALA A 311 10.82 6.01 -12.12
CA ALA A 311 11.09 4.67 -11.57
C ALA A 311 10.46 3.58 -12.45
N TYR A 312 9.20 3.73 -12.83
CA TYR A 312 8.53 2.79 -13.74
C TYR A 312 9.16 2.75 -15.13
N GLN A 313 9.54 3.89 -15.71
CA GLN A 313 10.28 3.91 -16.97
C GLN A 313 11.62 3.15 -16.89
N MET A 314 12.34 3.27 -15.77
CA MET A 314 13.61 2.55 -15.58
C MET A 314 13.44 1.04 -15.59
N ILE A 315 12.30 0.52 -15.14
CA ILE A 315 12.00 -0.92 -15.14
C ILE A 315 11.20 -1.37 -16.38
N GLY A 316 11.11 -0.51 -17.41
CA GLY A 316 10.40 -0.82 -18.66
C GLY A 316 8.89 -0.90 -18.51
N ARG A 317 8.32 -0.23 -17.51
CA ARG A 317 6.88 -0.15 -17.28
C ARG A 317 6.34 1.26 -17.57
N SER A 318 5.05 1.33 -17.80
CA SER A 318 4.34 2.61 -17.95
C SER A 318 3.62 2.99 -16.65
N ASP A 319 3.34 4.28 -16.48
CA ASP A 319 2.49 4.75 -15.37
C ASP A 319 1.07 4.18 -15.44
N ALA A 320 0.63 3.75 -16.63
CA ALA A 320 -0.62 3.01 -16.81
C ALA A 320 -0.69 1.71 -15.98
N ASP A 321 0.46 1.10 -15.68
CA ASP A 321 0.55 -0.12 -14.85
C ASP A 321 0.23 0.15 -13.37
N ALA A 322 0.35 1.40 -12.92
CA ALA A 322 0.05 1.84 -11.56
C ALA A 322 -1.30 2.56 -11.42
N ARG A 323 -2.20 2.40 -12.40
CA ARG A 323 -3.53 3.04 -12.37
C ARG A 323 -4.31 2.65 -11.13
N VAL A 324 -4.94 3.64 -10.52
CA VAL A 324 -5.87 3.40 -9.43
C VAL A 324 -7.14 2.74 -9.97
N ARG A 325 -7.54 1.67 -9.32
CA ARG A 325 -8.79 0.95 -9.56
C ARG A 325 -9.68 1.10 -8.35
N LEU A 326 -10.92 1.51 -8.59
CA LEU A 326 -11.98 1.48 -7.59
C LEU A 326 -12.75 0.18 -7.76
N ALA A 327 -12.74 -0.66 -6.74
CA ALA A 327 -13.43 -1.93 -6.74
C ALA A 327 -14.48 -2.00 -5.62
N GLU A 328 -15.54 -2.74 -5.87
CA GLU A 328 -16.61 -3.04 -4.91
C GLU A 328 -16.49 -4.50 -4.49
N ALA A 329 -16.63 -4.77 -3.22
CA ALA A 329 -16.65 -6.13 -2.71
C ALA A 329 -17.95 -6.86 -3.07
N GLU A 330 -17.82 -8.03 -3.67
CA GLU A 330 -18.92 -8.95 -3.95
C GLU A 330 -18.61 -10.32 -3.32
N GLY A 331 -19.16 -10.56 -2.14
CA GLY A 331 -18.79 -11.74 -1.35
C GLY A 331 -17.37 -11.63 -0.83
N VAL A 332 -16.49 -12.51 -1.27
CA VAL A 332 -15.07 -12.58 -0.90
C VAL A 332 -14.13 -12.04 -1.99
N ASP A 333 -14.68 -11.52 -3.07
CA ASP A 333 -13.93 -11.01 -4.22
C ASP A 333 -14.14 -9.50 -4.40
N PHE A 334 -13.21 -8.87 -5.09
CA PHE A 334 -13.36 -7.49 -5.55
C PHE A 334 -13.71 -7.45 -7.04
N VAL A 335 -14.72 -6.64 -7.38
CA VAL A 335 -15.10 -6.36 -8.78
C VAL A 335 -14.72 -4.91 -9.09
N VAL A 336 -13.82 -4.72 -10.05
CA VAL A 336 -13.39 -3.38 -10.46
C VAL A 336 -14.54 -2.66 -11.15
N ARG A 337 -15.00 -1.57 -10.56
CA ARG A 337 -16.05 -0.71 -11.09
C ARG A 337 -15.48 0.38 -12.00
N ARG A 338 -14.25 0.81 -11.74
CA ARG A 338 -13.58 1.84 -12.52
C ARG A 338 -12.06 1.72 -12.41
N ALA A 339 -11.36 1.80 -13.53
CA ALA A 339 -9.95 2.12 -13.59
C ALA A 339 -9.81 3.60 -13.98
N PHE A 340 -9.07 4.36 -13.20
CA PHE A 340 -8.85 5.78 -13.47
C PHE A 340 -7.59 5.94 -14.33
N GLN A 341 -7.61 6.94 -15.23
CA GLN A 341 -6.39 7.34 -15.92
C GLN A 341 -5.51 8.14 -14.97
N ALA A 342 -4.20 7.94 -15.05
CA ALA A 342 -3.23 8.73 -14.30
C ALA A 342 -3.21 10.17 -14.75
#